data_d9fdb43c69e50e32121d633dc47f3869
#
_entry.id   d9fdb43c69e50e32121d633dc47f3869
#
_cell.length_a   1.000
_cell.length_b   1.000
_cell.length_c   1.000
_cell.angle_alpha   90.00
_cell.angle_beta   90.00
_cell.angle_gamma   90.00
#
_symmetry.space_group_name_H-M   'P 1'
#
loop_
_entity.id
_entity.type
_entity.pdbx_description
1 polymer ?
#
loop_
_entity_poly.entity_id
_entity_poly.type
_entity_poly.pdbx_seq_one_letter_code
_entity_poly.pdbx_strand_id
1 'polypeptide(L)' 'MSNDDITLTQREGVFVEGKRAFKEGKWRICNPYTASSPTLEQVWMNGWDHGRRLNQWAERHLPNGI' A
#
# COMPACT_ATOMS: atom_id res chain seq x y z
N MET A 1 5.52 16.25 22.23
CA MET A 1 5.13 14.91 21.82
C MET A 1 4.72 14.88 20.38
N SER A 2 5.26 13.97 19.67
CA SER A 2 4.98 13.86 18.24
C SER A 2 3.55 13.38 18.01
N ASN A 3 2.95 13.85 16.95
CA ASN A 3 1.65 13.34 16.54
C ASN A 3 1.75 11.94 15.99
N ASP A 4 2.96 11.44 15.90
CA ASP A 4 3.21 10.18 15.24
C ASP A 4 3.42 9.09 16.25
N ASP A 5 2.46 8.92 17.15
CA ASP A 5 2.46 7.76 18.02
C ASP A 5 2.02 6.53 17.27
N ILE A 6 2.34 6.51 16.00
CA ILE A 6 2.01 5.39 15.13
C ILE A 6 3.04 4.31 15.38
N THR A 7 2.57 3.16 15.83
CA THR A 7 3.45 2.05 16.12
C THR A 7 3.94 1.41 14.82
N LEU A 8 5.02 0.66 14.92
CA LEU A 8 5.53 -0.09 13.79
C LEU A 8 4.47 -1.08 13.29
N THR A 9 3.79 -1.75 14.22
CA THR A 9 2.72 -2.69 13.87
C THR A 9 1.63 -2.00 13.07
N GLN A 10 1.26 -0.79 13.47
CA GLN A 10 0.23 -0.03 12.78
C GLN A 10 0.68 0.32 11.38
N ARG A 11 1.93 0.74 11.22
CA ARG A 11 2.48 1.05 9.90
C ARG A 11 2.49 -0.17 9.01
N GLU A 12 2.90 -1.31 9.54
CA GLU A 12 2.92 -2.54 8.77
C GLU A 12 1.53 -2.92 8.30
N GLY A 13 0.55 -2.77 9.18
CA GLY A 13 -0.83 -3.07 8.82
C GLY A 13 -1.34 -2.17 7.70
N VAL A 14 -1.04 -0.88 7.79
CA VAL A 14 -1.45 0.07 6.76
C VAL A 14 -0.75 -0.20 5.44
N PHE A 15 0.51 -0.55 5.49
CA PHE A 15 1.27 -0.92 4.28
C PHE A 15 0.61 -2.11 3.60
N VAL A 16 0.26 -3.13 4.37
CA VAL A 16 -0.41 -4.32 3.83
C VAL A 16 -1.77 -3.95 3.25
N GLU A 17 -2.50 -3.03 3.90
CA GLU A 17 -3.77 -2.56 3.35
C GLU A 17 -3.59 -1.95 1.97
N GLY A 18 -2.53 -1.15 1.80
CA GLY A 18 -2.24 -0.56 0.52
C GLY A 18 -1.96 -1.60 -0.55
N LYS A 19 -1.16 -2.59 -0.22
CA LYS A 19 -0.88 -3.70 -1.14
C LYS A 19 -2.16 -4.42 -1.53
N ARG A 20 -2.99 -4.70 -0.54
CA ARG A 20 -4.26 -5.40 -0.79
C ARG A 20 -5.19 -4.56 -1.65
N ALA A 21 -5.22 -3.25 -1.41
CA ALA A 21 -6.06 -2.37 -2.20
C ALA A 21 -5.69 -2.43 -3.67
N PHE A 22 -4.40 -2.48 -3.98
CA PHE A 22 -3.99 -2.64 -5.37
C PHE A 22 -4.49 -3.96 -5.94
N LYS A 23 -4.36 -5.03 -5.19
CA LYS A 23 -4.82 -6.35 -5.63
C LYS A 23 -6.31 -6.37 -5.90
N GLU A 24 -7.06 -5.59 -5.12
CA GLU A 24 -8.52 -5.52 -5.26
C GLU A 24 -8.95 -4.55 -6.35
N GLY A 25 -8.00 -3.94 -7.04
CA GLY A 25 -8.31 -3.03 -8.13
C GLY A 25 -8.64 -1.63 -7.69
N LYS A 26 -8.36 -1.27 -6.46
CA LYS A 26 -8.62 0.08 -5.97
C LYS A 26 -7.51 1.02 -6.40
N TRP A 27 -7.87 2.27 -6.64
CA TRP A 27 -6.93 3.28 -7.05
C TRP A 27 -6.23 3.91 -5.86
N ARG A 28 -5.07 4.54 -6.10
CA ARG A 28 -4.36 5.25 -5.05
C ARG A 28 -5.23 6.31 -4.38
N ILE A 29 -6.12 6.92 -5.15
CA ILE A 29 -7.01 7.96 -4.64
C ILE A 29 -8.02 7.42 -3.63
N CYS A 30 -8.19 6.11 -3.57
CA CYS A 30 -9.08 5.48 -2.59
C CYS A 30 -8.44 5.35 -1.22
N ASN A 31 -7.33 5.99 -0.99
CA ASN A 31 -6.61 5.95 0.27
C ASN A 31 -7.50 6.43 1.41
N PRO A 32 -7.77 5.58 2.41
CA PRO A 32 -8.68 5.95 3.50
C PRO A 32 -8.06 6.91 4.51
N TYR A 33 -6.77 7.17 4.41
CA TYR A 33 -6.06 8.01 5.38
C TYR A 33 -5.79 9.42 4.88
N THR A 34 -6.28 9.75 3.69
CA THR A 34 -5.99 11.03 3.06
C THR A 34 -6.36 12.22 3.95
N ALA A 35 -7.49 12.15 4.62
CA ALA A 35 -7.97 13.26 5.44
C ALA A 35 -7.62 13.10 6.91
N SER A 36 -7.12 11.95 7.33
CA SER A 36 -6.95 11.69 8.77
C SER A 36 -5.49 11.70 9.22
N SER A 37 -4.57 11.22 8.41
CA SER A 37 -3.18 11.11 8.83
C SER A 37 -2.24 11.14 7.64
N PRO A 38 -1.46 12.23 7.50
CA PRO A 38 -0.49 12.29 6.40
C PRO A 38 0.53 11.16 6.45
N THR A 39 0.91 10.74 7.65
CA THR A 39 1.88 9.65 7.80
C THR A 39 1.30 8.33 7.32
N LEU A 40 0.09 7.99 7.76
CA LEU A 40 -0.54 6.76 7.34
C LEU A 40 -0.93 6.79 5.87
N GLU A 41 -1.30 7.97 5.39
CA GLU A 41 -1.57 8.14 3.97
C GLU A 41 -0.35 7.72 3.15
N GLN A 42 0.82 8.22 3.54
CA GLN A 42 2.05 7.91 2.82
C GLN A 42 2.38 6.43 2.91
N VAL A 43 2.22 5.84 4.09
CA VAL A 43 2.49 4.42 4.28
C VAL A 43 1.58 3.56 3.41
N TRP A 44 0.29 3.90 3.35
CA TRP A 44 -0.67 3.20 2.53
C TRP A 44 -0.27 3.29 1.05
N MET A 45 0.10 4.49 0.61
CA MET A 45 0.51 4.70 -0.79
C MET A 45 1.77 3.91 -1.11
N ASN A 46 2.69 3.83 -0.17
CA ASN A 46 3.89 3.02 -0.36
C ASN A 46 3.52 1.55 -0.53
N GLY A 47 2.56 1.08 0.25
CA GLY A 47 2.08 -0.30 0.12
C GLY A 47 1.43 -0.54 -1.23
N TRP A 48 0.59 0.40 -1.67
CA TRP A 48 -0.08 0.29 -2.96
C TRP A 48 0.96 0.24 -4.09
N ASP A 49 1.94 1.15 -4.05
CA ASP A 49 2.99 1.18 -5.07
C ASP A 49 3.82 -0.10 -5.05
N HIS A 50 4.07 -0.63 -3.86
CA HIS A 50 4.82 -1.88 -3.73
C HIS A 50 4.05 -3.03 -4.38
N GLY A 51 2.76 -3.12 -4.12
CA GLY A 51 1.92 -4.14 -4.75
C GLY A 51 1.93 -4.02 -6.26
N ARG A 52 1.85 -2.79 -6.76
CA ARG A 52 1.90 -2.53 -8.18
C ARG A 52 3.21 -3.00 -8.79
N ARG A 53 4.33 -2.69 -8.14
CA ARG A 53 5.64 -3.11 -8.63
C ARG A 53 5.78 -4.62 -8.67
N LEU A 54 5.32 -5.29 -7.62
CA LEU A 54 5.36 -6.74 -7.57
C LEU A 54 4.54 -7.35 -8.70
N ASN A 55 3.37 -6.77 -8.97
CA ASN A 55 2.52 -7.26 -10.03
C ASN A 55 3.20 -7.09 -11.39
N GLN A 56 3.81 -5.94 -11.64
CA GLN A 56 4.51 -5.67 -12.88
C GLN A 56 5.70 -6.62 -13.04
N TRP A 57 6.43 -6.83 -11.95
CA TRP A 57 7.57 -7.73 -11.95
C TRP A 57 7.12 -9.14 -12.31
N ALA A 58 6.04 -9.61 -11.68
CA ALA A 58 5.53 -10.95 -11.92
C ALA A 58 5.09 -11.14 -13.37
N GLU A 59 4.43 -10.12 -13.94
CA GLU A 59 3.99 -10.19 -15.33
C GLU A 59 5.15 -10.34 -16.30
N ARG A 60 6.31 -9.77 -15.93
CA ARG A 60 7.48 -9.85 -16.80
C ARG A 60 8.28 -11.10 -16.62
N HIS A 61 8.28 -11.66 -15.42
CA HIS A 61 9.20 -12.74 -15.05
C HIS A 61 8.54 -14.10 -14.98
N LEU A 62 7.22 -14.14 -14.86
CA LEU A 62 6.53 -15.41 -14.84
C LEU A 62 6.16 -15.83 -16.25
N PRO A 63 6.30 -17.12 -16.57
CA PRO A 63 5.91 -17.60 -17.89
C PRO A 63 4.43 -17.41 -18.12
N ASN A 64 4.06 -16.95 -19.31
CA ASN A 64 2.67 -16.83 -19.66
C ASN A 64 2.04 -18.20 -19.82
N GLY A 65 0.76 -18.29 -19.49
CA GLY A 65 0.01 -19.51 -19.70
C GLY A 65 0.13 -20.51 -18.60
N ILE A 66 0.71 -20.11 -17.50
CA ILE A 66 0.82 -20.99 -16.36
C ILE A 66 -0.24 -20.68 -15.34
#